data_0783ca97324a513532847e01086191ec
#
_entry.id   0783ca97324a513532847e01086191ec
#
_cell.length_a   1.000
_cell.length_b   1.000
_cell.length_c   1.000
_cell.angle_alpha   90.00
_cell.angle_beta   90.00
_cell.angle_gamma   90.00
#
_symmetry.space_group_name_H-M   'P 1'
#
loop_
_entity.id
_entity.type
_entity.pdbx_description
1 polymer ?
#
loop_
_entity_poly.entity_id
_entity_poly.type
_entity_poly.pdbx_seq_one_letter_code
_entity_poly.pdbx_strand_id
1 'polypeptide(L)'
;VLLLLNMKQLMRTDWEHFSLLENGLTLSPYNFITIGIATGVCALVAFLYYRFCYDSFKKLLHRQKLARMILENKWYEADTVQDSGFFTDLQSRSREKIVWFPKIYYQMEKGLLHIRCEITLGKYQDQLLRLEDKLESGLYCELTDKTLHDGYIEYTLLYDMIANRITIDEVRAENGCLKLMKNLVWEYDALPHALIAGGTG
;
A
#
# COMPACT_ATOMS: atom_id res chain seq x y z
N VAL A 1 19.73 -22.43 0.58
CA VAL A 1 20.63 -22.72 -0.56
C VAL A 1 22.03 -23.04 -0.07
N LEU A 2 22.70 -22.16 0.70
CA LEU A 2 24.04 -22.40 1.27
C LEU A 2 24.11 -23.68 2.10
N LEU A 3 23.11 -23.94 2.94
CA LEU A 3 22.98 -25.17 3.74
C LEU A 3 22.89 -26.42 2.86
N LEU A 4 22.08 -26.37 1.78
CA LEU A 4 21.91 -27.51 0.88
C LEU A 4 23.19 -27.82 0.07
N LEU A 5 23.89 -26.77 -0.40
CA LEU A 5 25.11 -26.92 -1.18
C LEU A 5 26.28 -27.45 -0.33
N ASN A 6 26.29 -27.15 0.96
CA ASN A 6 27.34 -27.57 1.88
C ASN A 6 26.90 -28.72 2.81
N MET A 7 25.81 -29.42 2.52
CA MET A 7 25.26 -30.47 3.39
C MET A 7 26.26 -31.59 3.70
N LYS A 8 27.10 -32.02 2.74
CA LYS A 8 28.15 -33.01 2.96
C LYS A 8 29.25 -32.52 3.90
N GLN A 9 29.59 -31.24 3.85
CA GLN A 9 30.57 -30.63 4.74
C GLN A 9 30.00 -30.44 6.16
N LEU A 10 28.73 -30.01 6.26
CA LEU A 10 28.00 -29.88 7.52
C LEU A 10 27.82 -31.20 8.25
N MET A 11 27.62 -32.32 7.55
CA MET A 11 27.52 -33.66 8.15
C MET A 11 28.84 -34.22 8.62
N ARG A 12 29.98 -33.70 8.12
CA ARG A 12 31.34 -34.11 8.54
C ARG A 12 31.90 -33.23 9.65
N THR A 13 31.20 -32.12 10.00
CA THR A 13 31.68 -31.18 11.02
C THR A 13 31.30 -31.71 12.39
N ASP A 14 32.28 -31.82 13.25
CA ASP A 14 32.09 -32.20 14.65
C ASP A 14 31.57 -30.98 15.42
N TRP A 15 30.27 -30.92 15.65
CA TRP A 15 29.62 -29.77 16.24
C TRP A 15 29.92 -29.56 17.73
N GLU A 16 30.37 -30.62 18.43
CA GLU A 16 30.69 -30.53 19.85
C GLU A 16 31.97 -29.72 20.12
N HIS A 17 32.88 -29.66 19.14
CA HIS A 17 34.15 -28.95 19.25
C HIS A 17 34.33 -27.85 18.21
N PHE A 18 33.22 -27.38 17.61
CA PHE A 18 33.26 -26.35 16.57
C PHE A 18 33.52 -24.98 17.18
N SER A 19 34.73 -24.46 17.02
CA SER A 19 35.11 -23.09 17.36
C SER A 19 35.35 -22.29 16.07
N LEU A 20 34.57 -21.25 15.86
CA LEU A 20 34.69 -20.31 14.71
C LEU A 20 36.05 -19.60 14.67
N LEU A 21 36.75 -19.49 15.84
CA LEU A 21 38.02 -18.81 15.99
C LEU A 21 39.21 -19.72 15.67
N GLU A 22 39.10 -21.02 15.94
CA GLU A 22 40.20 -21.98 15.70
C GLU A 22 40.14 -22.61 14.31
N ASN A 23 38.94 -22.88 13.80
CA ASN A 23 38.75 -23.45 12.47
C ASN A 23 38.67 -22.39 11.38
N GLY A 24 39.38 -21.27 11.49
CA GLY A 24 39.34 -20.15 10.58
C GLY A 24 38.73 -20.50 9.22
N LEU A 25 37.80 -19.72 8.72
CA LEU A 25 37.18 -19.93 7.41
C LEU A 25 38.24 -20.21 6.36
N THR A 26 38.57 -21.50 6.17
CA THR A 26 39.42 -21.92 5.06
C THR A 26 38.61 -21.65 3.79
N LEU A 27 38.83 -20.48 3.21
CA LEU A 27 38.20 -20.03 1.98
C LEU A 27 38.70 -20.87 0.82
N SER A 28 38.22 -22.10 0.72
CA SER A 28 38.40 -22.91 -0.48
C SER A 28 37.71 -22.23 -1.68
N PRO A 29 38.30 -22.33 -2.90
CA PRO A 29 37.63 -21.81 -4.12
C PRO A 29 36.21 -22.29 -4.27
N TYR A 30 35.89 -23.48 -3.76
CA TYR A 30 34.49 -23.98 -3.71
C TYR A 30 33.55 -23.10 -2.85
N ASN A 31 34.03 -22.55 -1.74
CA ASN A 31 33.27 -21.69 -0.87
C ASN A 31 32.94 -20.35 -1.55
N PHE A 32 33.84 -19.82 -2.36
CA PHE A 32 33.56 -18.61 -3.16
C PHE A 32 32.48 -18.85 -4.20
N ILE A 33 32.47 -19.99 -4.86
CA ILE A 33 31.44 -20.36 -5.85
C ILE A 33 30.09 -20.51 -5.15
N THR A 34 30.01 -21.16 -4.00
CA THR A 34 28.76 -21.35 -3.25
C THR A 34 28.22 -20.04 -2.73
N ILE A 35 29.06 -19.14 -2.24
CA ILE A 35 28.68 -17.79 -1.81
C ILE A 35 28.16 -16.97 -3.01
N GLY A 36 28.84 -17.03 -4.16
CA GLY A 36 28.44 -16.38 -5.39
C GLY A 36 27.04 -16.82 -5.87
N ILE A 37 26.81 -18.14 -5.90
CA ILE A 37 25.48 -18.69 -6.27
C ILE A 37 24.41 -18.27 -5.27
N ALA A 38 24.67 -18.33 -3.98
CA ALA A 38 23.73 -17.93 -2.95
C ALA A 38 23.36 -16.45 -3.05
N THR A 39 24.36 -15.58 -3.25
CA THR A 39 24.15 -14.13 -3.44
C THR A 39 23.34 -13.87 -4.70
N GLY A 40 23.63 -14.55 -5.81
CA GLY A 40 22.88 -14.46 -7.05
C GLY A 40 21.41 -14.85 -6.89
N VAL A 41 21.13 -15.95 -6.19
CA VAL A 41 19.76 -16.39 -5.90
C VAL A 41 19.03 -15.38 -5.01
N CYS A 42 19.67 -14.85 -3.96
CA CYS A 42 19.08 -13.82 -3.11
C CYS A 42 18.78 -12.55 -3.88
N ALA A 43 19.69 -12.10 -4.73
CA ALA A 43 19.47 -10.93 -5.59
C ALA A 43 18.30 -11.12 -6.57
N LEU A 44 18.22 -12.30 -7.19
CA LEU A 44 17.13 -12.66 -8.09
C LEU A 44 15.78 -12.69 -7.37
N VAL A 45 15.71 -13.30 -6.19
CA VAL A 45 14.49 -13.31 -5.36
C VAL A 45 14.08 -11.90 -4.95
N ALA A 46 15.03 -11.07 -4.53
CA ALA A 46 14.78 -9.68 -4.18
C ALA A 46 14.26 -8.86 -5.38
N PHE A 47 14.85 -9.06 -6.56
CA PHE A 47 14.41 -8.44 -7.80
C PHE A 47 12.99 -8.86 -8.19
N LEU A 48 12.67 -10.17 -8.14
CA LEU A 48 11.34 -10.68 -8.43
C LEU A 48 10.31 -10.15 -7.41
N TYR A 49 10.68 -10.13 -6.12
CA TYR A 49 9.84 -9.56 -5.08
C TYR A 49 9.54 -8.08 -5.36
N TYR A 50 10.57 -7.28 -5.64
CA TYR A 50 10.40 -5.86 -5.96
C TYR A 50 9.53 -5.67 -7.22
N ARG A 51 9.75 -6.47 -8.27
CA ARG A 51 9.04 -6.35 -9.56
C ARG A 51 7.56 -6.73 -9.48
N PHE A 52 7.22 -7.75 -8.67
CA PHE A 52 5.86 -8.33 -8.64
C PHE A 52 5.07 -8.00 -7.37
N CYS A 53 5.73 -7.90 -6.23
CA CYS A 53 5.04 -7.75 -4.93
C CYS A 53 5.01 -6.32 -4.41
N TYR A 54 5.83 -5.41 -4.94
CA TYR A 54 5.95 -4.04 -4.44
C TYR A 54 4.61 -3.28 -4.45
N ASP A 55 3.89 -3.31 -5.57
CA ASP A 55 2.59 -2.63 -5.70
C ASP A 55 1.52 -3.26 -4.80
N SER A 56 1.56 -4.59 -4.66
CA SER A 56 0.66 -5.31 -3.77
C SER A 56 0.93 -4.97 -2.29
N PHE A 57 2.20 -4.85 -1.92
CA PHE A 57 2.60 -4.45 -0.58
C PHE A 57 2.19 -3.00 -0.25
N LYS A 58 2.35 -2.08 -1.18
CA LYS A 58 1.86 -0.70 -1.02
C LYS A 58 0.34 -0.64 -0.83
N LYS A 59 -0.41 -1.39 -1.64
CA LYS A 59 -1.88 -1.50 -1.48
C LYS A 59 -2.25 -2.00 -0.08
N LEU A 60 -1.52 -2.97 0.44
CA LEU A 60 -1.73 -3.50 1.78
C LEU A 60 -1.47 -2.44 2.85
N LEU A 61 -0.35 -1.70 2.74
CA LEU A 61 -0.02 -0.61 3.67
C LEU A 61 -1.09 0.49 3.69
N HIS A 62 -1.58 0.90 2.51
CA HIS A 62 -2.65 1.91 2.44
C HIS A 62 -3.94 1.40 3.10
N ARG A 63 -4.33 0.15 2.86
CA ARG A 63 -5.48 -0.46 3.52
C ARG A 63 -5.32 -0.53 5.03
N GLN A 64 -4.12 -0.85 5.52
CA GLN A 64 -3.84 -0.85 6.96
C GLN A 64 -3.93 0.56 7.57
N LYS A 65 -3.42 1.59 6.86
CA LYS A 65 -3.55 2.99 7.30
C LYS A 65 -5.02 3.42 7.38
N LEU A 66 -5.82 3.09 6.37
CA LEU A 66 -7.26 3.38 6.36
C LEU A 66 -8.00 2.66 7.50
N ALA A 67 -7.70 1.38 7.73
CA ALA A 67 -8.27 0.62 8.84
C ALA A 67 -7.88 1.22 10.21
N ARG A 68 -6.61 1.62 10.37
CA ARG A 68 -6.14 2.29 11.59
C ARG A 68 -6.85 3.62 11.79
N MET A 69 -7.07 4.40 10.74
CA MET A 69 -7.83 5.65 10.80
C MET A 69 -9.24 5.44 11.35
N ILE A 70 -9.94 4.37 10.95
CA ILE A 70 -11.26 4.02 11.50
C ILE A 70 -11.17 3.72 13.00
N LEU A 71 -10.16 2.94 13.41
CA LEU A 71 -9.98 2.55 14.80
C LEU A 71 -9.59 3.74 15.70
N GLU A 72 -8.65 4.57 15.27
CA GLU A 72 -8.17 5.73 16.04
C GLU A 72 -9.22 6.82 16.19
N ASN A 73 -10.05 7.04 15.17
CA ASN A 73 -11.16 7.99 15.24
C ASN A 73 -12.43 7.39 15.87
N LYS A 74 -12.38 6.10 16.27
CA LYS A 74 -13.53 5.38 16.84
C LYS A 74 -14.78 5.43 15.96
N TRP A 75 -14.61 5.30 14.65
CA TRP A 75 -15.72 5.27 13.69
C TRP A 75 -16.31 3.87 13.58
N TYR A 76 -16.63 3.29 14.71
CA TYR A 76 -17.24 1.98 14.79
C TYR A 76 -18.21 1.92 15.97
N GLU A 77 -19.14 1.00 15.89
CA GLU A 77 -20.03 0.66 17.01
C GLU A 77 -19.58 -0.69 17.55
N ALA A 78 -19.40 -0.76 18.86
CA ALA A 78 -18.99 -1.97 19.53
C ALA A 78 -19.99 -2.32 20.64
N ASP A 79 -20.36 -3.61 20.69
CA ASP A 79 -21.11 -4.17 21.80
C ASP A 79 -20.18 -4.94 22.73
N THR A 80 -20.45 -4.83 24.01
CA THR A 80 -19.77 -5.64 25.02
C THR A 80 -20.39 -7.02 25.10
N VAL A 81 -19.66 -8.01 24.62
CA VAL A 81 -20.06 -9.41 24.76
C VAL A 81 -19.38 -9.99 25.99
N GLN A 82 -20.18 -10.48 26.92
CA GLN A 82 -19.70 -11.30 28.03
C GLN A 82 -19.47 -12.72 27.47
N ASP A 83 -18.22 -13.11 27.42
CA ASP A 83 -17.85 -14.47 27.01
C ASP A 83 -18.08 -15.41 28.20
N SER A 84 -19.24 -16.01 28.26
CA SER A 84 -19.56 -17.08 29.22
C SER A 84 -18.97 -18.41 28.73
N GLY A 85 -17.63 -18.46 28.67
CA GLY A 85 -16.92 -19.70 28.33
C GLY A 85 -17.16 -20.75 29.43
N PHE A 86 -17.64 -21.91 29.03
CA PHE A 86 -17.96 -23.06 29.89
C PHE A 86 -16.79 -23.56 30.77
N PHE A 87 -15.58 -23.04 30.56
CA PHE A 87 -14.35 -23.44 31.27
C PHE A 87 -13.63 -22.31 32.02
N THR A 88 -14.15 -21.08 32.02
CA THR A 88 -13.48 -19.94 32.67
C THR A 88 -14.35 -19.34 33.79
N ASP A 89 -14.44 -20.05 34.88
CA ASP A 89 -15.17 -19.60 36.11
C ASP A 89 -14.37 -18.54 36.90
N LEU A 90 -13.25 -18.01 36.40
CA LEU A 90 -12.37 -17.14 37.18
C LEU A 90 -12.10 -15.74 36.62
N GLN A 91 -12.52 -15.40 35.41
CA GLN A 91 -12.45 -14.00 34.92
C GLN A 91 -13.37 -13.81 33.71
N SER A 92 -14.57 -13.29 33.92
CA SER A 92 -15.42 -12.77 32.85
C SER A 92 -14.73 -11.55 32.22
N ARG A 93 -13.91 -11.76 31.21
CA ARG A 93 -13.37 -10.68 30.38
C ARG A 93 -14.47 -10.22 29.45
N SER A 94 -15.00 -9.02 29.68
CA SER A 94 -15.83 -8.35 28.70
C SER A 94 -14.96 -8.03 27.48
N ARG A 95 -15.31 -8.58 26.34
CA ARG A 95 -14.65 -8.27 25.06
C ARG A 95 -15.56 -7.33 24.26
N GLU A 96 -14.98 -6.24 23.78
CA GLU A 96 -15.66 -5.37 22.81
C GLU A 96 -15.66 -6.07 21.45
N LYS A 97 -16.84 -6.29 20.89
CA LYS A 97 -17.03 -6.80 19.53
C LYS A 97 -17.53 -5.67 18.65
N ILE A 98 -16.79 -5.34 17.61
CA ILE A 98 -17.22 -4.36 16.61
C ILE A 98 -18.42 -4.94 15.87
N VAL A 99 -19.55 -4.24 15.94
CA VAL A 99 -20.81 -4.63 15.31
C VAL A 99 -20.96 -3.92 13.96
N TRP A 100 -20.54 -2.66 13.89
CA TRP A 100 -20.66 -1.85 12.69
C TRP A 100 -19.47 -0.92 12.53
N PHE A 101 -19.07 -0.65 11.27
CA PHE A 101 -18.08 0.36 10.87
C PHE A 101 -18.38 0.85 9.44
N PRO A 102 -18.02 2.09 9.08
CA PRO A 102 -18.21 2.61 7.73
C PRO A 102 -17.36 1.86 6.73
N LYS A 103 -17.95 1.46 5.61
CA LYS A 103 -17.23 0.75 4.56
C LYS A 103 -16.43 1.75 3.73
N ILE A 104 -15.12 1.49 3.65
CA ILE A 104 -14.20 2.25 2.81
C ILE A 104 -13.64 1.31 1.76
N TYR A 105 -13.91 1.62 0.50
CA TYR A 105 -13.40 0.88 -0.65
C TYR A 105 -12.17 1.60 -1.19
N TYR A 106 -11.17 0.83 -1.56
CA TYR A 106 -9.88 1.30 -2.02
C TYR A 106 -9.57 0.67 -3.38
N GLN A 107 -9.29 1.51 -4.38
CA GLN A 107 -8.88 1.09 -5.71
C GLN A 107 -7.71 1.95 -6.18
N MET A 108 -6.69 1.33 -6.75
CA MET A 108 -5.56 2.00 -7.36
C MET A 108 -5.56 1.69 -8.86
N GLU A 109 -5.63 2.75 -9.68
CA GLU A 109 -5.63 2.62 -11.13
C GLU A 109 -4.83 3.75 -11.78
N LYS A 110 -3.91 3.40 -12.66
CA LYS A 110 -3.13 4.36 -13.50
C LYS A 110 -2.50 5.53 -12.73
N GLY A 111 -1.97 5.27 -11.54
CA GLY A 111 -1.35 6.30 -10.70
C GLY A 111 -2.33 7.17 -9.91
N LEU A 112 -3.62 6.91 -10.03
CA LEU A 112 -4.67 7.50 -9.21
C LEU A 112 -5.13 6.50 -8.15
N LEU A 113 -5.50 7.05 -7.03
CA LEU A 113 -6.02 6.33 -5.88
C LEU A 113 -7.46 6.76 -5.65
N HIS A 114 -8.40 5.86 -5.85
CA HIS A 114 -9.82 6.08 -5.61
C HIS A 114 -10.22 5.50 -4.26
N ILE A 115 -10.70 6.35 -3.39
CA ILE A 115 -11.22 5.98 -2.07
C ILE A 115 -12.70 6.33 -2.03
N ARG A 116 -13.55 5.30 -1.93
CA ARG A 116 -15.00 5.47 -1.82
C ARG A 116 -15.42 5.16 -0.40
N CYS A 117 -16.04 6.15 0.24
CA CYS A 117 -16.60 6.00 1.58
C CYS A 117 -18.12 5.94 1.49
N GLU A 118 -18.71 4.87 2.01
CA GLU A 118 -20.17 4.73 2.06
C GLU A 118 -20.74 5.79 3.02
N ILE A 119 -21.74 6.53 2.53
CA ILE A 119 -22.45 7.52 3.33
C ILE A 119 -23.71 6.84 3.86
N THR A 120 -23.73 6.66 5.16
CA THR A 120 -24.92 6.30 5.89
C THR A 120 -25.35 7.54 6.66
N LEU A 121 -26.65 7.86 6.72
CA LEU A 121 -27.19 8.99 7.48
C LEU A 121 -26.92 8.85 8.98
N GLY A 122 -25.72 8.43 9.34
CA GLY A 122 -25.28 8.09 10.67
C GLY A 122 -24.38 9.13 11.33
N LYS A 123 -24.01 8.85 12.55
CA LYS A 123 -23.20 9.69 13.45
C LYS A 123 -21.89 10.22 12.84
N TYR A 124 -21.29 9.48 11.92
CA TYR A 124 -19.95 9.80 11.39
C TYR A 124 -19.96 10.46 10.00
N GLN A 125 -21.14 10.77 9.46
CA GLN A 125 -21.28 11.28 8.10
C GLN A 125 -20.47 12.55 7.86
N ASP A 126 -20.58 13.56 8.72
CA ASP A 126 -19.87 14.83 8.57
C ASP A 126 -18.34 14.66 8.56
N GLN A 127 -17.87 13.71 9.34
CA GLN A 127 -16.43 13.37 9.41
C GLN A 127 -15.97 12.68 8.13
N LEU A 128 -16.79 11.77 7.58
CA LEU A 128 -16.51 11.08 6.33
C LEU A 128 -16.55 12.02 5.12
N LEU A 129 -17.38 13.09 5.19
CA LEU A 129 -17.44 14.13 4.17
C LEU A 129 -16.25 15.12 4.21
N ARG A 130 -15.45 15.13 5.29
CA ARG A 130 -14.30 16.02 5.50
C ARG A 130 -13.01 15.26 5.73
N LEU A 131 -12.73 14.31 4.85
CA LEU A 131 -11.54 13.45 4.97
C LEU A 131 -10.33 13.95 4.19
N GLU A 132 -10.45 15.03 3.43
CA GLU A 132 -9.45 15.52 2.51
C GLU A 132 -8.05 15.57 3.16
N ASP A 133 -7.90 16.44 4.15
CA ASP A 133 -6.61 16.69 4.82
C ASP A 133 -6.02 15.42 5.47
N LYS A 134 -6.91 14.57 6.02
CA LYS A 134 -6.49 13.31 6.64
C LYS A 134 -6.01 12.28 5.62
N LEU A 135 -6.64 12.23 4.45
CA LEU A 135 -6.25 11.33 3.37
C LEU A 135 -4.95 11.80 2.73
N GLU A 136 -4.81 13.09 2.44
CA GLU A 136 -3.58 13.66 1.89
C GLU A 136 -2.39 13.42 2.80
N SER A 137 -2.48 13.84 4.05
CA SER A 137 -1.40 13.69 5.02
C SER A 137 -1.11 12.23 5.38
N GLY A 138 -2.15 11.41 5.53
CA GLY A 138 -2.01 10.00 5.92
C GLY A 138 -1.47 9.09 4.83
N LEU A 139 -1.81 9.35 3.57
CA LEU A 139 -1.40 8.56 2.42
C LEU A 139 -0.22 9.16 1.65
N TYR A 140 0.15 10.41 1.96
CA TYR A 140 1.17 11.18 1.25
C TYR A 140 0.83 11.32 -0.25
N CYS A 141 -0.43 11.63 -0.53
CA CYS A 141 -0.96 11.79 -1.87
C CYS A 141 -1.67 13.13 -1.97
N GLU A 142 -1.68 13.75 -3.13
CA GLU A 142 -2.39 15.00 -3.38
C GLU A 142 -3.84 14.72 -3.81
N LEU A 143 -4.81 15.40 -3.21
CA LEU A 143 -6.21 15.28 -3.60
C LEU A 143 -6.44 15.96 -4.95
N THR A 144 -6.91 15.20 -5.92
CA THR A 144 -7.19 15.72 -7.27
C THR A 144 -8.67 16.06 -7.42
N ASP A 145 -9.55 15.24 -6.87
CA ASP A 145 -10.99 15.40 -7.03
C ASP A 145 -11.76 14.83 -5.85
N LYS A 146 -12.95 15.41 -5.62
CA LYS A 146 -13.90 14.98 -4.61
C LYS A 146 -15.29 15.01 -5.18
N THR A 147 -15.89 13.87 -5.41
CA THR A 147 -17.22 13.75 -5.98
C THR A 147 -18.19 13.09 -5.01
N LEU A 148 -19.36 13.70 -4.87
CA LEU A 148 -20.45 13.13 -4.09
C LEU A 148 -21.39 12.39 -5.03
N HIS A 149 -21.58 11.10 -4.77
CA HIS A 149 -22.51 10.23 -5.47
C HIS A 149 -23.67 9.83 -4.57
N ASP A 150 -24.68 9.21 -5.17
CA ASP A 150 -25.79 8.66 -4.40
C ASP A 150 -25.31 7.50 -3.52
N GLY A 151 -25.28 7.73 -2.21
CA GLY A 151 -24.89 6.75 -1.20
C GLY A 151 -23.39 6.63 -0.89
N TYR A 152 -22.49 7.32 -1.61
CA TYR A 152 -21.07 7.34 -1.28
C TYR A 152 -20.37 8.62 -1.73
N ILE A 153 -19.26 8.93 -1.08
CA ILE A 153 -18.33 9.98 -1.51
C ILE A 153 -17.07 9.34 -2.06
N GLU A 154 -16.59 9.84 -3.18
CA GLU A 154 -15.35 9.41 -3.80
C GLU A 154 -14.28 10.48 -3.69
N TYR A 155 -13.13 10.09 -3.18
CA TYR A 155 -11.91 10.89 -3.13
C TYR A 155 -10.93 10.32 -4.14
N THR A 156 -10.49 11.13 -5.09
CA THR A 156 -9.46 10.77 -6.06
C THR A 156 -8.18 11.47 -5.68
N LEU A 157 -7.15 10.70 -5.33
CA LEU A 157 -5.84 11.21 -4.94
C LEU A 157 -4.80 10.82 -5.98
N LEU A 158 -3.85 11.69 -6.23
CA LEU A 158 -2.74 11.47 -7.11
C LEU A 158 -1.61 10.77 -6.35
N TYR A 159 -1.40 9.49 -6.65
CA TYR A 159 -0.39 8.66 -6.02
C TYR A 159 0.95 8.68 -6.76
N ASP A 160 0.91 8.71 -8.08
CA ASP A 160 2.12 8.72 -8.93
C ASP A 160 1.96 9.73 -10.05
N MET A 161 2.59 10.88 -9.88
CA MET A 161 2.62 11.93 -10.90
C MET A 161 3.24 11.44 -12.21
N ILE A 162 4.24 10.55 -12.14
CA ILE A 162 4.95 10.08 -13.33
C ILE A 162 4.05 9.19 -14.19
N ALA A 163 3.21 8.37 -13.55
CA ALA A 163 2.28 7.50 -14.26
C ALA A 163 1.24 8.27 -15.08
N ASN A 164 0.90 9.51 -14.68
CA ASN A 164 -0.07 10.36 -15.34
C ASN A 164 0.55 11.38 -16.32
N ARG A 165 1.87 11.48 -16.34
CA ARG A 165 2.56 12.31 -17.35
C ARG A 165 2.37 11.71 -18.73
N ILE A 166 2.21 12.59 -19.71
CA ILE A 166 2.27 12.26 -21.13
C ILE A 166 3.60 12.73 -21.69
N THR A 167 4.12 12.01 -22.66
CA THR A 167 5.29 12.45 -23.42
C THR A 167 4.86 13.49 -24.47
N ILE A 168 5.81 14.27 -24.96
CA ILE A 168 5.52 15.30 -25.98
C ILE A 168 4.91 14.68 -27.25
N ASP A 169 5.26 13.43 -27.56
CA ASP A 169 4.74 12.69 -28.70
C ASP A 169 3.27 12.28 -28.54
N GLU A 170 2.80 12.22 -27.27
CA GLU A 170 1.41 11.91 -26.94
C GLU A 170 0.50 13.15 -26.90
N VAL A 171 1.10 14.35 -26.93
CA VAL A 171 0.38 15.61 -27.00
C VAL A 171 -0.13 15.81 -28.41
N ARG A 172 -1.40 15.51 -28.64
CA ARG A 172 -2.06 15.69 -29.93
C ARG A 172 -3.31 16.54 -29.75
N ALA A 173 -3.47 17.50 -30.66
CA ALA A 173 -4.69 18.25 -30.80
C ALA A 173 -5.58 17.52 -31.81
N GLU A 174 -6.67 16.92 -31.37
CA GLU A 174 -7.61 16.20 -32.23
C GLU A 174 -9.04 16.61 -31.87
N ASN A 175 -9.86 16.87 -32.86
CA ASN A 175 -11.29 17.17 -32.72
C ASN A 175 -11.60 18.31 -31.70
N GLY A 176 -10.81 19.38 -31.71
CA GLY A 176 -11.04 20.50 -30.79
C GLY A 176 -10.61 20.25 -29.34
N CYS A 177 -9.89 19.16 -29.10
CA CYS A 177 -9.41 18.75 -27.79
C CYS A 177 -7.89 18.68 -27.75
N LEU A 178 -7.29 19.13 -26.66
CA LEU A 178 -5.85 18.98 -26.38
C LEU A 178 -5.65 18.13 -25.13
N LYS A 179 -4.95 17.03 -25.26
CA LYS A 179 -4.62 16.16 -24.14
C LYS A 179 -3.47 16.76 -23.34
N LEU A 180 -3.74 17.20 -22.11
CA LEU A 180 -2.74 17.79 -21.21
C LEU A 180 -2.11 16.76 -20.27
N MET A 181 -2.88 15.74 -19.88
CA MET A 181 -2.46 14.57 -19.07
C MET A 181 -3.25 13.35 -19.52
N LYS A 182 -2.91 12.16 -19.02
CA LYS A 182 -3.65 10.92 -19.36
C LYS A 182 -5.16 11.03 -19.11
N ASN A 183 -5.53 11.74 -18.04
CA ASN A 183 -6.93 11.88 -17.61
C ASN A 183 -7.44 13.32 -17.71
N LEU A 184 -6.67 14.25 -18.29
CA LEU A 184 -7.05 15.66 -18.43
C LEU A 184 -6.97 16.05 -19.90
N VAL A 185 -8.13 16.38 -20.43
CA VAL A 185 -8.30 16.86 -21.81
C VAL A 185 -8.90 18.25 -21.77
N TRP A 186 -8.32 19.16 -22.52
CA TRP A 186 -8.85 20.50 -22.70
C TRP A 186 -9.59 20.59 -24.02
N GLU A 187 -10.90 20.88 -23.94
CA GLU A 187 -11.78 21.12 -25.07
C GLU A 187 -11.70 22.59 -25.48
N TYR A 188 -10.69 22.97 -26.24
CA TYR A 188 -10.43 24.36 -26.57
C TYR A 188 -11.47 24.97 -27.55
N ASP A 189 -12.21 24.15 -28.30
CA ASP A 189 -13.31 24.63 -29.13
C ASP A 189 -14.52 25.06 -28.30
N ALA A 190 -14.81 24.37 -27.20
CA ALA A 190 -15.90 24.68 -26.29
C ALA A 190 -15.48 25.72 -25.23
N LEU A 191 -14.26 25.63 -24.74
CA LEU A 191 -13.67 26.50 -23.71
C LEU A 191 -12.34 27.07 -24.19
N PRO A 192 -12.34 28.15 -24.99
CA PRO A 192 -11.14 28.67 -25.66
C PRO A 192 -10.12 29.30 -24.67
N HIS A 193 -10.51 29.54 -23.44
CA HIS A 193 -9.67 30.15 -22.41
C HIS A 193 -9.32 29.13 -21.33
N ALA A 194 -8.03 28.94 -21.08
CA ALA A 194 -7.53 28.14 -19.99
C ALA A 194 -6.50 28.94 -19.18
N LEU A 195 -6.60 28.88 -17.84
CA LEU A 195 -5.62 29.40 -16.92
C LEU A 195 -4.75 28.24 -16.42
N ILE A 196 -3.48 28.25 -16.75
CA ILE A 196 -2.51 27.29 -16.22
C ILE A 196 -1.70 28.02 -15.15
N ALA A 197 -1.95 27.69 -13.89
CA ALA A 197 -1.18 28.19 -12.75
C ALA A 197 -0.23 27.09 -12.27
N GLY A 198 1.02 27.44 -12.00
CA GLY A 198 2.02 26.53 -11.47
C GLY A 198 2.97 27.27 -10.55
N GLY A 199 3.42 26.60 -9.47
CA GLY A 199 4.51 27.07 -8.64
C GLY A 199 5.85 26.59 -9.19
N THR A 200 6.87 27.40 -9.07
CA THR A 200 8.26 26.96 -9.22
C THR A 200 8.60 26.15 -7.97
N GLY A 201 8.70 24.82 -8.11
CA GLY A 201 9.13 23.93 -7.04
C GLY A 201 10.63 24.08 -6.75
#